data_02a1b35b643d3c43979250e336481f2a
#
_entry.id   02a1b35b643d3c43979250e336481f2a
#
_cell.length_a   1.000
_cell.length_b   1.000
_cell.length_c   1.000
_cell.angle_alpha   90.00
_cell.angle_beta   90.00
_cell.angle_gamma   90.00
#
_symmetry.space_group_name_H-M   'P 1'
#
loop_
_entity.id
_entity.type
_entity.pdbx_description
1 polymer ?
#
loop_
_entity_poly.entity_id
_entity_poly.type
_entity_poly.pdbx_seq_one_letter_code
_entity_poly.pdbx_strand_id
1 'polypeptide(L)'
;LEDCEGDLASFGATSTASYGAETGLDYVHNGRQSLRMTYDASTGGTASLNSALPIPAGESWLGVWVYGDGSGNTLMATAADANLQSQQFLLTALDFTGWKYVSAELPEGAATLTSLDVIYGGGAGGPAGTIWLDQFTTSNENVSDTIAPTVRLSVSGTQLTAAVSDNVDRTIPQANVSLTYDGATLNFTWNEASGTLTATLPAADSGYHRVSVTACDASGNLARASADIKPAGTRTSPFGDMAGHWAEPYATYLYDTGVSKGTGVEIPVYQPEKNITRAEFF
;
A
#
# COMPACT_ATOMS: atom_id res chain seq x y z
N LEU A 1 8.53 -12.49 5.07
CA LEU A 1 7.95 -13.80 4.78
C LEU A 1 7.30 -13.83 3.40
N GLU A 2 6.28 -13.05 3.21
CA GLU A 2 5.47 -13.03 1.98
C GLU A 2 4.97 -11.60 1.76
N ASP A 3 5.29 -10.99 0.63
CA ASP A 3 4.85 -9.65 0.26
C ASP A 3 3.55 -9.62 -0.55
N CYS A 4 3.01 -10.82 -0.84
CA CYS A 4 1.82 -11.05 -1.64
C CYS A 4 1.90 -10.58 -3.10
N GLU A 5 3.07 -10.17 -3.61
CA GLU A 5 3.26 -9.66 -4.97
C GLU A 5 3.48 -10.74 -6.04
N GLY A 6 3.62 -12.00 -5.60
CA GLY A 6 3.88 -13.17 -6.44
C GLY A 6 2.63 -13.97 -6.81
N ASP A 7 2.83 -15.27 -7.05
CA ASP A 7 1.79 -16.22 -7.45
C ASP A 7 0.97 -16.81 -6.28
N LEU A 8 1.28 -16.41 -5.04
CA LEU A 8 0.67 -16.91 -3.81
C LEU A 8 0.78 -18.44 -3.63
N ALA A 9 1.82 -19.06 -4.23
CA ALA A 9 2.01 -20.52 -4.20
C ALA A 9 2.25 -21.08 -2.79
N SER A 10 2.58 -20.21 -1.83
CA SER A 10 2.73 -20.56 -0.41
C SER A 10 1.41 -20.84 0.30
N PHE A 11 0.26 -20.58 -0.36
CA PHE A 11 -1.07 -20.78 0.22
C PHE A 11 -1.81 -21.93 -0.47
N GLY A 12 -2.71 -22.57 0.27
CA GLY A 12 -3.50 -23.71 -0.22
C GLY A 12 -4.95 -23.67 0.25
N ALA A 13 -5.89 -23.75 -0.68
CA ALA A 13 -7.32 -23.79 -0.37
C ALA A 13 -7.69 -25.10 0.37
N THR A 14 -8.73 -25.01 1.19
CA THR A 14 -9.36 -26.15 1.87
C THR A 14 -10.84 -26.24 1.48
N SER A 15 -11.59 -27.13 2.14
CA SER A 15 -13.06 -27.18 2.00
C SER A 15 -13.78 -25.99 2.67
N THR A 16 -13.10 -25.25 3.55
CA THR A 16 -13.68 -24.17 4.35
C THR A 16 -13.11 -22.81 4.03
N ALA A 17 -12.01 -22.74 3.26
CA ALA A 17 -11.43 -21.46 2.82
C ALA A 17 -10.82 -21.58 1.43
N SER A 18 -10.99 -20.51 0.65
CA SER A 18 -10.35 -20.29 -0.64
C SER A 18 -9.54 -19.01 -0.63
N TYR A 19 -8.60 -18.88 -1.57
CA TYR A 19 -7.77 -17.69 -1.69
C TYR A 19 -7.59 -17.27 -3.14
N GLY A 20 -7.11 -16.07 -3.33
CA GLY A 20 -6.75 -15.52 -4.63
C GLY A 20 -6.07 -14.16 -4.50
N ALA A 21 -5.39 -13.74 -5.54
CA ALA A 21 -4.86 -12.39 -5.63
C ALA A 21 -5.99 -11.37 -5.75
N GLU A 22 -5.89 -10.30 -4.97
CA GLU A 22 -6.76 -9.13 -5.06
C GLU A 22 -5.94 -7.95 -5.60
N THR A 23 -6.45 -7.25 -6.60
CA THR A 23 -5.79 -6.10 -7.25
C THR A 23 -6.59 -4.81 -7.14
N GLY A 24 -7.76 -4.86 -6.52
CA GLY A 24 -8.58 -3.68 -6.25
C GLY A 24 -7.90 -2.77 -5.23
N LEU A 25 -7.69 -1.49 -5.58
CA LEU A 25 -6.90 -0.54 -4.77
C LEU A 25 -7.41 -0.37 -3.34
N ASP A 26 -8.68 -0.60 -3.08
CA ASP A 26 -9.27 -0.51 -1.74
C ASP A 26 -8.81 -1.66 -0.82
N TYR A 27 -8.39 -2.79 -1.41
CA TYR A 27 -8.03 -4.02 -0.73
C TYR A 27 -6.56 -4.43 -0.93
N VAL A 28 -5.71 -3.53 -1.40
CA VAL A 28 -4.26 -3.69 -1.50
C VAL A 28 -3.63 -2.68 -0.55
N HIS A 29 -2.90 -3.17 0.47
CA HIS A 29 -2.24 -2.28 1.42
C HIS A 29 -0.96 -1.71 0.82
N ASN A 30 -0.13 -2.55 0.22
CA ASN A 30 1.11 -2.16 -0.44
C ASN A 30 1.29 -2.91 -1.75
N GLY A 31 2.04 -2.29 -2.70
CA GLY A 31 2.34 -2.93 -3.97
C GLY A 31 1.17 -2.94 -4.96
N ARG A 32 0.90 -4.10 -5.58
CA ARG A 32 -0.07 -4.27 -6.67
C ARG A 32 -1.17 -5.26 -6.36
N GLN A 33 -0.96 -6.14 -5.40
CA GLN A 33 -1.93 -7.14 -5.00
C GLN A 33 -1.79 -7.52 -3.54
N SER A 34 -2.87 -8.08 -2.96
CA SER A 34 -2.93 -8.66 -1.63
C SER A 34 -3.49 -10.09 -1.70
N LEU A 35 -3.36 -10.84 -0.62
CA LEU A 35 -3.99 -12.13 -0.45
C LEU A 35 -5.46 -11.95 -0.02
N ARG A 36 -6.41 -12.30 -0.87
CA ARG A 36 -7.83 -12.41 -0.51
C ARG A 36 -8.09 -13.80 0.04
N MET A 37 -8.63 -13.89 1.25
CA MET A 37 -9.10 -15.11 1.87
C MET A 37 -10.62 -15.06 2.04
N THR A 38 -11.35 -15.94 1.35
CA THR A 38 -12.80 -16.14 1.56
C THR A 38 -13.00 -17.39 2.39
N TYR A 39 -13.74 -17.29 3.48
CA TYR A 39 -13.89 -18.34 4.49
C TYR A 39 -15.35 -18.64 4.81
N ASP A 40 -15.62 -19.87 5.22
CA ASP A 40 -16.91 -20.33 5.74
C ASP A 40 -16.70 -21.32 6.90
N ALA A 41 -16.85 -20.82 8.12
CA ALA A 41 -16.76 -21.57 9.38
C ALA A 41 -18.12 -22.12 9.85
N SER A 42 -19.15 -22.18 9.00
CA SER A 42 -20.49 -22.69 9.35
C SER A 42 -20.46 -24.16 9.75
N THR A 43 -19.53 -24.92 9.21
CA THR A 43 -19.32 -26.34 9.56
C THR A 43 -18.12 -26.47 10.50
N GLY A 44 -18.39 -26.84 11.75
CA GLY A 44 -17.33 -27.08 12.75
C GLY A 44 -16.75 -25.83 13.41
N GLY A 45 -17.23 -24.64 13.06
CA GLY A 45 -16.85 -23.38 13.74
C GLY A 45 -15.48 -22.81 13.34
N THR A 46 -14.75 -23.45 12.44
CA THR A 46 -13.42 -23.01 11.98
C THR A 46 -13.30 -23.14 10.48
N ALA A 47 -12.78 -22.11 9.84
CA ALA A 47 -12.35 -22.12 8.45
C ALA A 47 -10.84 -21.95 8.37
N SER A 48 -10.15 -22.81 7.65
CA SER A 48 -8.68 -22.86 7.59
C SER A 48 -8.18 -22.70 6.17
N LEU A 49 -7.24 -21.81 5.97
CA LEU A 49 -6.43 -21.66 4.77
C LEU A 49 -5.03 -22.21 5.07
N ASN A 50 -4.58 -23.21 4.31
CA ASN A 50 -3.23 -23.74 4.46
C ASN A 50 -2.18 -22.69 4.05
N SER A 51 -1.03 -22.75 4.70
CA SER A 51 0.15 -21.98 4.31
C SER A 51 1.42 -22.80 4.47
N ALA A 52 2.50 -22.36 3.82
CA ALA A 52 3.82 -22.97 3.91
C ALA A 52 4.89 -21.87 3.87
N LEU A 53 4.78 -20.90 4.80
CA LEU A 53 5.69 -19.77 4.89
C LEU A 53 6.81 -20.10 5.88
N PRO A 54 8.08 -20.20 5.42
CA PRO A 54 9.20 -20.51 6.31
C PRO A 54 9.50 -19.34 7.24
N ILE A 55 9.59 -19.60 8.54
CA ILE A 55 9.94 -18.61 9.55
C ILE A 55 11.46 -18.67 9.78
N PRO A 56 12.20 -17.55 9.61
CA PRO A 56 13.62 -17.54 9.88
C PRO A 56 13.94 -17.86 11.34
N ALA A 57 15.07 -18.51 11.58
CA ALA A 57 15.48 -18.87 12.93
C ALA A 57 15.80 -17.61 13.76
N GLY A 58 15.30 -17.58 14.99
CA GLY A 58 15.50 -16.45 15.92
C GLY A 58 14.41 -15.40 15.88
N GLU A 59 13.48 -15.51 14.95
CA GLU A 59 12.30 -14.64 14.92
C GLU A 59 11.29 -15.05 16.00
N SER A 60 10.70 -14.08 16.66
CA SER A 60 9.77 -14.27 17.79
C SER A 60 8.42 -13.62 17.56
N TRP A 61 8.27 -12.80 16.54
CA TRP A 61 7.03 -12.08 16.23
C TRP A 61 6.65 -12.24 14.76
N LEU A 62 5.35 -12.38 14.51
CA LEU A 62 4.73 -12.32 13.19
C LEU A 62 3.97 -11.00 13.08
N GLY A 63 4.23 -10.26 12.01
CA GLY A 63 3.48 -9.08 11.61
C GLY A 63 2.74 -9.32 10.31
N VAL A 64 1.51 -8.82 10.20
CA VAL A 64 0.71 -8.88 8.98
C VAL A 64 -0.30 -7.75 8.94
N TRP A 65 -0.53 -7.15 7.77
CA TRP A 65 -1.65 -6.26 7.54
C TRP A 65 -2.90 -7.08 7.26
N VAL A 66 -3.98 -6.76 7.97
CA VAL A 66 -5.28 -7.43 7.86
C VAL A 66 -6.35 -6.40 7.54
N TYR A 67 -7.06 -6.56 6.43
CA TYR A 67 -8.31 -5.85 6.16
C TYR A 67 -9.46 -6.68 6.71
N GLY A 68 -10.00 -6.22 7.81
CA GLY A 68 -11.08 -6.90 8.53
C GLY A 68 -12.44 -6.73 7.86
N ASP A 69 -13.33 -7.68 8.05
CA ASP A 69 -14.71 -7.69 7.52
C ASP A 69 -15.77 -7.26 8.55
N GLY A 70 -15.36 -6.92 9.77
CA GLY A 70 -16.26 -6.52 10.84
C GLY A 70 -17.14 -7.65 11.38
N SER A 71 -16.81 -8.91 11.09
CA SER A 71 -17.62 -10.09 11.47
C SER A 71 -17.64 -10.36 12.96
N GLY A 72 -16.62 -9.89 13.71
CA GLY A 72 -16.39 -10.26 15.10
C GLY A 72 -15.84 -11.69 15.28
N ASN A 73 -15.47 -12.36 14.21
CA ASN A 73 -14.79 -13.65 14.26
C ASN A 73 -13.34 -13.47 14.73
N THR A 74 -12.66 -14.57 15.04
CA THR A 74 -11.27 -14.53 15.51
C THR A 74 -10.35 -15.07 14.43
N LEU A 75 -9.36 -14.26 14.03
CA LEU A 75 -8.27 -14.71 13.15
C LEU A 75 -7.14 -15.26 14.01
N MET A 76 -6.81 -16.52 13.78
CA MET A 76 -5.71 -17.27 14.38
C MET A 76 -4.69 -17.63 13.30
N ALA A 77 -3.50 -18.00 13.73
CA ALA A 77 -2.52 -18.64 12.88
C ALA A 77 -1.97 -19.89 13.57
N THR A 78 -1.48 -20.84 12.78
CA THR A 78 -0.81 -22.05 13.28
C THR A 78 0.62 -22.08 12.76
N ALA A 79 1.58 -22.26 13.66
CA ALA A 79 2.96 -22.48 13.29
C ALA A 79 3.45 -23.85 13.78
N ALA A 80 4.31 -24.47 12.98
CA ALA A 80 4.99 -25.73 13.35
C ALA A 80 6.47 -25.45 13.63
N ASP A 81 7.02 -26.18 14.61
CA ASP A 81 8.45 -26.23 14.88
C ASP A 81 9.18 -27.17 13.90
N ALA A 82 10.51 -27.31 14.05
CA ALA A 82 11.33 -28.20 13.23
C ALA A 82 10.99 -29.70 13.40
N ASN A 83 10.26 -30.08 14.46
CA ASN A 83 9.78 -31.44 14.72
C ASN A 83 8.34 -31.65 14.27
N LEU A 84 7.77 -30.67 13.53
CA LEU A 84 6.39 -30.66 13.04
C LEU A 84 5.34 -30.64 14.16
N GLN A 85 5.72 -30.18 15.36
CA GLN A 85 4.76 -29.92 16.42
C GLN A 85 4.09 -28.56 16.16
N SER A 86 2.77 -28.57 15.99
CA SER A 86 2.01 -27.40 15.63
C SER A 86 1.37 -26.74 16.86
N GLN A 87 1.42 -25.41 16.91
CA GLN A 87 0.75 -24.59 17.92
C GLN A 87 -0.02 -23.48 17.24
N GLN A 88 -1.29 -23.30 17.66
CA GLN A 88 -2.14 -22.20 17.23
C GLN A 88 -1.96 -21.01 18.16
N PHE A 89 -1.97 -19.80 17.58
CA PHE A 89 -1.85 -18.54 18.32
C PHE A 89 -2.78 -17.48 17.75
N LEU A 90 -3.16 -16.50 18.59
CA LEU A 90 -4.06 -15.42 18.22
C LEU A 90 -3.36 -14.39 17.35
N LEU A 91 -3.94 -14.04 16.22
CA LEU A 91 -3.59 -12.82 15.49
C LEU A 91 -4.45 -11.64 15.95
N THR A 92 -5.76 -11.67 15.68
CA THR A 92 -6.66 -10.56 16.06
C THR A 92 -8.13 -10.99 16.06
N ALA A 93 -8.98 -10.20 16.73
CA ALA A 93 -10.42 -10.24 16.49
C ALA A 93 -10.73 -9.43 15.21
N LEU A 94 -11.65 -9.91 14.37
CA LEU A 94 -12.13 -9.27 13.16
C LEU A 94 -13.31 -8.33 13.47
N ASP A 95 -13.17 -7.49 14.49
CA ASP A 95 -14.18 -6.54 14.97
C ASP A 95 -14.07 -5.15 14.33
N PHE A 96 -13.29 -5.04 13.27
CA PHE A 96 -13.02 -3.83 12.49
C PHE A 96 -13.23 -4.06 11.00
N THR A 97 -13.42 -2.97 10.26
CA THR A 97 -13.36 -2.93 8.79
C THR A 97 -12.23 -1.99 8.38
N GLY A 98 -11.53 -2.34 7.29
CA GLY A 98 -10.35 -1.61 6.83
C GLY A 98 -9.04 -2.25 7.32
N TRP A 99 -7.91 -1.62 6.95
CA TRP A 99 -6.59 -2.13 7.24
C TRP A 99 -6.18 -1.91 8.70
N LYS A 100 -5.60 -2.94 9.30
CA LYS A 100 -5.00 -2.91 10.63
C LYS A 100 -3.73 -3.75 10.62
N TYR A 101 -2.62 -3.18 11.11
CA TYR A 101 -1.43 -3.98 11.36
C TYR A 101 -1.62 -4.83 12.62
N VAL A 102 -1.28 -6.10 12.49
CA VAL A 102 -1.38 -7.08 13.56
C VAL A 102 0.02 -7.62 13.84
N SER A 103 0.44 -7.57 15.10
CA SER A 103 1.68 -8.17 15.57
C SER A 103 1.34 -9.21 16.64
N ALA A 104 1.82 -10.44 16.47
CA ALA A 104 1.57 -11.54 17.39
C ALA A 104 2.86 -12.30 17.71
N GLU A 105 3.03 -12.71 18.97
CA GLU A 105 4.16 -13.51 19.39
C GLU A 105 4.08 -14.90 18.77
N LEU A 106 5.16 -15.34 18.14
CA LEU A 106 5.29 -16.68 17.58
C LEU A 106 5.50 -17.72 18.68
N PRO A 107 4.95 -18.94 18.53
CA PRO A 107 5.30 -20.04 19.41
C PRO A 107 6.81 -20.30 19.43
N GLU A 108 7.31 -20.73 20.58
CA GLU A 108 8.73 -21.04 20.74
C GLU A 108 9.20 -22.09 19.73
N GLY A 109 10.27 -21.79 19.01
CA GLY A 109 10.83 -22.70 18.01
C GLY A 109 10.04 -22.79 16.72
N ALA A 110 9.07 -21.88 16.46
CA ALA A 110 8.33 -21.83 15.22
C ALA A 110 9.27 -21.75 14.01
N ALA A 111 9.07 -22.64 13.03
CA ALA A 111 9.88 -22.78 11.83
C ALA A 111 9.07 -22.60 10.53
N THR A 112 7.76 -22.82 10.58
CA THR A 112 6.88 -22.68 9.42
C THR A 112 5.49 -22.23 9.88
N LEU A 113 4.94 -21.21 9.24
CA LEU A 113 3.52 -20.87 9.35
C LEU A 113 2.73 -21.83 8.47
N THR A 114 1.83 -22.62 9.07
CA THR A 114 1.16 -23.75 8.40
C THR A 114 -0.30 -23.49 8.06
N SER A 115 -0.97 -22.58 8.76
CA SER A 115 -2.33 -22.16 8.41
C SER A 115 -2.69 -20.80 8.96
N LEU A 116 -3.73 -20.22 8.33
CA LEU A 116 -4.50 -19.10 8.82
C LEU A 116 -5.92 -19.59 9.06
N ASP A 117 -6.44 -19.37 10.26
CA ASP A 117 -7.68 -19.98 10.69
C ASP A 117 -8.66 -18.89 11.18
N VAL A 118 -9.89 -18.88 10.64
CA VAL A 118 -10.96 -18.03 11.17
C VAL A 118 -11.89 -18.86 12.01
N ILE A 119 -12.02 -18.47 13.28
CA ILE A 119 -12.88 -19.15 14.26
C ILE A 119 -14.15 -18.33 14.43
N TYR A 120 -15.31 -18.96 14.20
CA TYR A 120 -16.61 -18.34 14.42
C TYR A 120 -16.96 -18.33 15.92
N GLY A 121 -17.07 -17.12 16.47
CA GLY A 121 -17.39 -16.91 17.89
C GLY A 121 -18.87 -16.77 18.20
N GLY A 122 -19.79 -17.00 17.23
CA GLY A 122 -21.22 -16.79 17.43
C GLY A 122 -21.68 -15.34 17.29
N GLY A 123 -20.84 -14.47 16.75
CA GLY A 123 -21.11 -13.05 16.55
C GLY A 123 -22.15 -12.75 15.46
N ALA A 124 -22.67 -11.51 15.45
CA ALA A 124 -23.69 -11.05 14.53
C ALA A 124 -23.26 -11.02 13.04
N GLY A 125 -21.95 -11.00 12.76
CA GLY A 125 -21.40 -11.01 11.39
C GLY A 125 -21.48 -12.36 10.70
N GLY A 126 -21.84 -13.42 11.42
CA GLY A 126 -22.00 -14.76 10.86
C GLY A 126 -20.68 -15.53 10.66
N PRO A 127 -20.80 -16.82 10.22
CA PRO A 127 -19.65 -17.71 10.13
C PRO A 127 -18.86 -17.57 8.83
N ALA A 128 -19.32 -16.83 7.85
CA ALA A 128 -18.69 -16.69 6.55
C ALA A 128 -18.35 -15.24 6.23
N GLY A 129 -17.26 -15.02 5.53
CA GLY A 129 -16.78 -13.67 5.19
C GLY A 129 -15.59 -13.68 4.24
N THR A 130 -15.05 -12.49 4.03
CA THR A 130 -13.82 -12.29 3.25
C THR A 130 -12.93 -11.28 3.94
N ILE A 131 -11.68 -11.62 4.10
CA ILE A 131 -10.63 -10.75 4.60
C ILE A 131 -9.50 -10.68 3.58
N TRP A 132 -8.70 -9.61 3.68
CA TRP A 132 -7.50 -9.48 2.86
C TRP A 132 -6.30 -9.36 3.78
N LEU A 133 -5.21 -9.98 3.34
CA LEU A 133 -3.95 -9.98 4.09
C LEU A 133 -2.83 -9.52 3.17
N ASP A 134 -1.90 -8.80 3.74
CA ASP A 134 -0.78 -8.24 2.99
C ASP A 134 0.47 -8.15 3.87
N GLN A 135 1.65 -8.29 3.25
CA GLN A 135 2.94 -8.10 3.90
C GLN A 135 3.13 -8.90 5.20
N PHE A 136 3.27 -10.21 5.08
CA PHE A 136 3.69 -11.04 6.20
C PHE A 136 5.17 -10.80 6.51
N THR A 137 5.46 -10.33 7.69
CA THR A 137 6.81 -10.03 8.19
C THR A 137 7.11 -10.82 9.45
N THR A 138 8.38 -10.97 9.79
CA THR A 138 8.81 -11.51 11.09
C THR A 138 9.88 -10.61 11.68
N SER A 139 10.00 -10.64 13.00
CA SER A 139 11.01 -9.90 13.75
C SER A 139 11.35 -10.63 15.05
N ASN A 140 12.51 -10.32 15.63
CA ASN A 140 12.91 -10.79 16.94
C ASN A 140 12.40 -9.93 18.10
N GLU A 141 11.71 -8.83 17.79
CA GLU A 141 11.14 -7.90 18.77
C GLU A 141 9.68 -7.58 18.38
N ASN A 142 8.86 -7.21 19.36
CA ASN A 142 7.51 -6.71 19.08
C ASN A 142 7.60 -5.33 18.40
N VAL A 143 7.49 -5.33 17.09
CA VAL A 143 7.47 -4.11 16.30
C VAL A 143 6.01 -3.73 16.03
N SER A 144 5.38 -3.09 16.99
CA SER A 144 4.07 -2.44 16.79
C SER A 144 4.26 -1.01 16.25
N ASP A 145 5.12 -0.87 15.22
CA ASP A 145 5.27 0.41 14.55
C ASP A 145 4.07 0.64 13.61
N THR A 146 3.39 1.76 13.82
CA THR A 146 2.25 2.20 13.01
C THR A 146 2.52 3.54 12.32
N ILE A 147 3.77 4.01 12.36
CA ILE A 147 4.17 5.30 11.82
C ILE A 147 4.90 5.05 10.49
N ALA A 148 4.30 5.54 9.41
CA ALA A 148 4.90 5.41 8.08
C ALA A 148 6.22 6.19 7.96
N PRO A 149 7.14 5.76 7.09
CA PRO A 149 8.37 6.47 6.79
C PRO A 149 8.11 7.91 6.35
N THR A 150 9.08 8.77 6.57
CA THR A 150 9.07 10.12 6.01
C THR A 150 9.79 10.13 4.67
N VAL A 151 9.13 10.53 3.60
CA VAL A 151 9.71 10.70 2.26
C VAL A 151 9.78 12.19 1.92
N ARG A 152 10.98 12.72 1.69
CA ARG A 152 11.21 14.11 1.27
C ARG A 152 11.79 14.12 -0.14
N LEU A 153 10.99 14.59 -1.09
CA LEU A 153 11.29 14.60 -2.51
C LEU A 153 11.75 15.99 -2.96
N SER A 154 12.80 16.05 -3.76
CA SER A 154 13.29 17.26 -4.42
C SER A 154 13.62 16.98 -5.88
N VAL A 155 13.19 17.89 -6.77
CA VAL A 155 13.48 17.81 -8.20
C VAL A 155 14.13 19.11 -8.64
N SER A 156 15.26 19.03 -9.34
CA SER A 156 15.98 20.18 -9.91
C SER A 156 16.41 19.83 -11.34
N GLY A 157 15.76 20.46 -12.31
CA GLY A 157 15.90 20.09 -13.73
C GLY A 157 15.52 18.62 -13.94
N THR A 158 16.43 17.79 -14.44
CA THR A 158 16.25 16.35 -14.61
C THR A 158 16.74 15.52 -13.40
N GLN A 159 17.30 16.16 -12.38
CA GLN A 159 17.80 15.44 -11.21
C GLN A 159 16.72 15.34 -10.13
N LEU A 160 16.44 14.10 -9.72
CA LEU A 160 15.58 13.77 -8.59
C LEU A 160 16.42 13.26 -7.44
N THR A 161 16.12 13.77 -6.25
CA THR A 161 16.65 13.25 -4.99
C THR A 161 15.50 13.07 -4.01
N ALA A 162 15.45 11.92 -3.35
CA ALA A 162 14.54 11.72 -2.22
C ALA A 162 15.32 11.24 -1.00
N ALA A 163 14.99 11.80 0.17
CA ALA A 163 15.46 11.32 1.46
C ALA A 163 14.32 10.56 2.14
N VAL A 164 14.60 9.34 2.55
CA VAL A 164 13.67 8.47 3.27
C VAL A 164 14.25 8.18 4.64
N SER A 165 13.45 8.35 5.67
CA SER A 165 13.81 8.04 7.05
C SER A 165 12.61 7.51 7.81
N ASP A 166 12.86 6.66 8.77
CA ASP A 166 11.83 6.09 9.62
C ASP A 166 12.16 6.30 11.10
N ASN A 167 11.15 6.16 11.97
CA ASN A 167 11.29 6.36 13.41
C ASN A 167 11.85 5.13 14.14
N VAL A 168 11.67 3.94 13.58
CA VAL A 168 12.11 2.64 14.13
C VAL A 168 13.18 2.02 13.25
N ASP A 169 12.93 1.95 11.94
CA ASP A 169 13.83 1.32 10.98
C ASP A 169 15.02 2.24 10.66
N ARG A 170 16.21 1.79 11.01
CA ARG A 170 17.46 2.51 10.70
C ARG A 170 17.76 2.56 9.22
N THR A 171 17.35 1.52 8.50
CA THR A 171 17.54 1.38 7.06
C THR A 171 16.28 0.78 6.44
N ILE A 172 15.93 1.24 5.25
CA ILE A 172 14.84 0.68 4.45
C ILE A 172 15.48 -0.03 3.24
N PRO A 173 15.21 -1.34 3.05
CA PRO A 173 15.75 -2.08 1.91
C PRO A 173 15.32 -1.49 0.57
N GLN A 174 16.16 -1.62 -0.47
CA GLN A 174 15.83 -1.14 -1.82
C GLN A 174 14.53 -1.75 -2.36
N ALA A 175 14.23 -2.99 -2.02
CA ALA A 175 13.00 -3.67 -2.42
C ALA A 175 11.73 -2.98 -1.92
N ASN A 176 11.82 -2.24 -0.81
CA ASN A 176 10.74 -1.49 -0.21
C ASN A 176 10.64 -0.04 -0.70
N VAL A 177 11.43 0.34 -1.70
CA VAL A 177 11.43 1.69 -2.28
C VAL A 177 11.10 1.61 -3.76
N SER A 178 10.20 2.46 -4.21
CA SER A 178 9.84 2.52 -5.64
C SER A 178 9.81 3.96 -6.14
N LEU A 179 10.09 4.12 -7.43
CA LEU A 179 10.01 5.37 -8.14
C LEU A 179 9.19 5.17 -9.42
N THR A 180 8.20 6.04 -9.61
CA THR A 180 7.38 6.04 -10.83
C THR A 180 7.39 7.41 -11.49
N TYR A 181 7.30 7.43 -12.81
CA TYR A 181 7.10 8.61 -13.64
C TYR A 181 5.85 8.35 -14.50
N ASP A 182 4.81 9.14 -14.32
CA ASP A 182 3.47 8.94 -14.90
C ASP A 182 2.91 7.52 -14.68
N GLY A 183 3.16 6.95 -13.50
CA GLY A 183 2.74 5.60 -13.15
C GLY A 183 3.64 4.48 -13.68
N ALA A 184 4.57 4.76 -14.60
CA ALA A 184 5.54 3.78 -15.07
C ALA A 184 6.77 3.74 -14.16
N THR A 185 7.27 2.54 -13.87
CA THR A 185 8.48 2.36 -13.05
C THR A 185 9.68 3.01 -13.70
N LEU A 186 10.43 3.79 -12.93
CA LEU A 186 11.67 4.43 -13.34
C LEU A 186 12.85 3.87 -12.54
N ASN A 187 13.98 3.63 -13.21
CA ASN A 187 15.20 3.17 -12.56
C ASN A 187 15.79 4.27 -11.66
N PHE A 188 16.33 3.87 -10.52
CA PHE A 188 16.97 4.76 -9.57
C PHE A 188 18.18 4.11 -8.91
N THR A 189 19.00 4.92 -8.27
CA THR A 189 20.07 4.46 -7.37
C THR A 189 19.59 4.67 -5.94
N TRP A 190 19.72 3.64 -5.11
CA TRP A 190 19.39 3.67 -3.69
C TRP A 190 20.63 3.51 -2.83
N ASN A 191 20.81 4.40 -1.89
CA ASN A 191 21.80 4.26 -0.83
C ASN A 191 21.08 3.95 0.48
N GLU A 192 21.05 2.67 0.84
CA GLU A 192 20.34 2.17 2.01
C GLU A 192 20.86 2.76 3.32
N ALA A 193 22.19 2.91 3.44
CA ALA A 193 22.81 3.43 4.65
C ALA A 193 22.45 4.90 4.94
N SER A 194 22.20 5.70 3.91
CA SER A 194 21.81 7.12 4.06
C SER A 194 20.32 7.36 3.80
N GLY A 195 19.56 6.34 3.42
CA GLY A 195 18.15 6.49 3.02
C GLY A 195 17.96 7.44 1.83
N THR A 196 18.90 7.44 0.87
CA THR A 196 18.86 8.41 -0.24
C THR A 196 18.63 7.73 -1.58
N LEU A 197 17.57 8.15 -2.25
CA LEU A 197 17.26 7.79 -3.64
C LEU A 197 17.73 8.92 -4.56
N THR A 198 18.39 8.56 -5.67
CA THR A 198 18.72 9.48 -6.75
C THR A 198 18.33 8.89 -8.10
N ALA A 199 17.81 9.75 -8.98
CA ALA A 199 17.43 9.34 -10.33
C ALA A 199 17.58 10.50 -11.32
N THR A 200 17.73 10.15 -12.60
CA THR A 200 17.64 11.10 -13.70
C THR A 200 16.28 10.94 -14.37
N LEU A 201 15.49 11.99 -14.33
CA LEU A 201 14.18 12.03 -14.97
C LEU A 201 14.32 12.23 -16.47
N PRO A 202 13.36 11.79 -17.29
CA PRO A 202 13.23 12.20 -18.67
C PRO A 202 13.28 13.73 -18.80
N ALA A 203 13.82 14.22 -19.92
CA ALA A 203 13.77 15.64 -20.20
C ALA A 203 12.31 16.11 -20.30
N ALA A 204 12.01 17.25 -19.67
CA ALA A 204 10.68 17.81 -19.77
C ALA A 204 10.30 18.11 -21.23
N ASP A 205 9.12 17.67 -21.63
CA ASP A 205 8.50 17.93 -22.92
C ASP A 205 7.40 19.00 -22.81
N SER A 206 6.42 18.98 -23.70
CA SER A 206 5.29 19.91 -23.67
C SER A 206 4.18 19.49 -22.72
N GLY A 207 4.28 18.31 -22.07
CA GLY A 207 3.29 17.77 -21.13
C GLY A 207 3.60 18.09 -19.68
N TYR A 208 2.60 17.84 -18.83
CA TYR A 208 2.78 17.75 -17.40
C TYR A 208 3.05 16.27 -17.03
N HIS A 209 3.99 16.06 -16.16
CA HIS A 209 4.34 14.73 -15.68
C HIS A 209 4.31 14.70 -14.17
N ARG A 210 4.06 13.53 -13.61
CA ARG A 210 4.12 13.30 -12.18
C ARG A 210 5.16 12.25 -11.85
N VAL A 211 6.05 12.61 -10.94
CA VAL A 211 6.99 11.66 -10.34
C VAL A 211 6.53 11.35 -8.91
N SER A 212 6.59 10.08 -8.53
CA SER A 212 6.23 9.62 -7.19
C SER A 212 7.28 8.67 -6.65
N VAL A 213 7.67 8.90 -5.40
CA VAL A 213 8.52 7.99 -4.61
C VAL A 213 7.65 7.39 -3.52
N THR A 214 7.67 6.08 -3.40
CA THR A 214 6.99 5.34 -2.35
C THR A 214 8.02 4.57 -1.54
N ALA A 215 7.88 4.54 -0.23
CA ALA A 215 8.70 3.77 0.68
C ALA A 215 7.83 3.05 1.70
N CYS A 216 8.21 1.80 2.02
CA CYS A 216 7.55 0.97 3.01
C CYS A 216 8.56 0.57 4.07
N ASP A 217 8.20 0.67 5.36
CA ASP A 217 9.00 0.18 6.47
C ASP A 217 8.90 -1.34 6.66
N ALA A 218 9.61 -1.89 7.65
CA ALA A 218 9.56 -3.31 7.97
C ALA A 218 8.20 -3.74 8.59
N SER A 219 7.46 -2.79 9.14
CA SER A 219 6.13 -3.00 9.72
C SER A 219 5.01 -2.91 8.69
N GLY A 220 5.33 -2.56 7.44
CA GLY A 220 4.39 -2.44 6.33
C GLY A 220 3.72 -1.06 6.21
N ASN A 221 4.12 -0.06 7.00
CA ASN A 221 3.56 1.28 6.85
C ASN A 221 4.14 1.95 5.61
N LEU A 222 3.27 2.55 4.81
CA LEU A 222 3.60 3.09 3.50
C LEU A 222 3.57 4.62 3.49
N ALA A 223 4.61 5.22 2.93
CA ALA A 223 4.66 6.64 2.63
C ALA A 223 4.86 6.91 1.15
N ARG A 224 4.25 7.99 0.66
CA ARG A 224 4.40 8.46 -0.72
C ARG A 224 4.65 9.96 -0.75
N ALA A 225 5.62 10.38 -1.57
CA ALA A 225 5.79 11.79 -1.94
C ALA A 225 5.75 11.91 -3.46
N SER A 226 5.13 12.98 -3.96
CA SER A 226 5.00 13.24 -5.39
C SER A 226 5.39 14.68 -5.72
N ALA A 227 5.90 14.88 -6.94
CA ALA A 227 6.16 16.19 -7.50
C ALA A 227 5.67 16.26 -8.95
N ASP A 228 5.12 17.41 -9.33
CA ASP A 228 4.68 17.65 -10.70
C ASP A 228 5.83 18.31 -11.48
N ILE A 229 6.17 17.72 -12.62
CA ILE A 229 7.14 18.23 -13.58
C ILE A 229 6.38 19.09 -14.59
N LYS A 230 6.71 20.38 -14.62
CA LYS A 230 6.07 21.32 -15.54
C LYS A 230 6.60 21.17 -16.96
N PRO A 231 5.79 21.50 -17.99
CA PRO A 231 6.23 21.52 -19.37
C PRO A 231 7.49 22.36 -19.60
N ALA A 232 8.34 21.93 -20.52
CA ALA A 232 9.46 22.74 -20.98
C ALA A 232 8.95 23.93 -21.80
N GLY A 233 9.45 25.13 -21.48
CA GLY A 233 9.13 26.37 -22.17
C GLY A 233 7.99 27.17 -21.57
N THR A 234 7.79 28.38 -22.11
CA THR A 234 6.65 29.23 -21.76
C THR A 234 5.42 28.74 -22.52
N ARG A 235 4.53 28.10 -21.82
CA ARG A 235 3.23 27.73 -22.39
C ARG A 235 2.24 28.84 -22.13
N THR A 236 1.62 29.35 -23.16
CA THR A 236 0.55 30.33 -23.04
C THR A 236 -0.71 29.60 -22.57
N SER A 237 -1.32 30.08 -21.51
CA SER A 237 -2.61 29.57 -21.06
C SER A 237 -3.65 29.65 -22.18
N PRO A 238 -4.49 28.63 -22.37
CA PRO A 238 -5.63 28.73 -23.30
C PRO A 238 -6.69 29.71 -22.82
N PHE A 239 -6.64 30.09 -21.53
CA PHE A 239 -7.62 30.98 -20.92
C PHE A 239 -7.18 32.43 -20.98
N GLY A 240 -8.03 33.30 -21.50
CA GLY A 240 -7.71 34.72 -21.69
C GLY A 240 -7.54 35.53 -20.38
N ASP A 241 -8.03 34.98 -19.26
CA ASP A 241 -8.02 35.61 -17.94
C ASP A 241 -7.01 35.02 -16.95
N MET A 242 -6.15 34.12 -17.40
CA MET A 242 -5.20 33.44 -16.51
C MET A 242 -3.75 33.98 -16.60
N ALA A 243 -3.46 34.85 -17.54
CA ALA A 243 -2.09 35.30 -17.75
C ALA A 243 -1.50 35.96 -16.49
N GLY A 244 -0.42 35.36 -15.98
CA GLY A 244 0.26 35.83 -14.77
C GLY A 244 -0.45 35.50 -13.45
N HIS A 245 -1.57 34.77 -13.49
CA HIS A 245 -2.24 34.30 -12.29
C HIS A 245 -1.49 33.09 -11.71
N TRP A 246 -1.39 32.99 -10.38
CA TRP A 246 -0.67 31.88 -9.71
C TRP A 246 -1.20 30.50 -10.09
N ALA A 247 -2.49 30.38 -10.36
CA ALA A 247 -3.15 29.13 -10.75
C ALA A 247 -3.08 28.83 -12.26
N GLU A 248 -2.47 29.69 -13.07
CA GLU A 248 -2.36 29.50 -14.52
C GLU A 248 -1.80 28.13 -14.93
N PRO A 249 -0.71 27.62 -14.32
CA PRO A 249 -0.20 26.29 -14.68
C PRO A 249 -1.19 25.15 -14.42
N TYR A 250 -1.94 25.23 -13.33
CA TYR A 250 -2.93 24.23 -12.95
C TYR A 250 -4.17 24.27 -13.86
N ALA A 251 -4.66 25.46 -14.16
CA ALA A 251 -5.78 25.65 -15.09
C ALA A 251 -5.42 25.15 -16.50
N THR A 252 -4.21 25.44 -16.96
CA THR A 252 -3.68 24.92 -18.23
C THR A 252 -3.62 23.38 -18.24
N TYR A 253 -3.15 22.77 -17.17
CA TYR A 253 -3.14 21.31 -17.00
C TYR A 253 -4.56 20.72 -17.08
N LEU A 254 -5.52 21.30 -16.38
CA LEU A 254 -6.91 20.85 -16.42
C LEU A 254 -7.54 20.95 -17.80
N TYR A 255 -7.15 21.97 -18.57
CA TYR A 255 -7.59 22.11 -19.95
C TYR A 255 -6.99 21.01 -20.85
N ASP A 256 -5.68 20.78 -20.75
CA ASP A 256 -4.95 19.82 -21.57
C ASP A 256 -5.40 18.39 -21.33
N THR A 257 -5.73 18.07 -20.08
CA THR A 257 -6.26 16.74 -19.70
C THR A 257 -7.76 16.61 -19.98
N GLY A 258 -8.42 17.66 -20.50
CA GLY A 258 -9.85 17.63 -20.83
C GLY A 258 -10.79 17.70 -19.62
N VAL A 259 -10.24 17.94 -18.43
CA VAL A 259 -11.04 18.05 -17.18
C VAL A 259 -11.83 19.35 -17.13
N SER A 260 -11.23 20.47 -17.57
CA SER A 260 -11.90 21.77 -17.63
C SER A 260 -11.65 22.44 -18.96
N LYS A 261 -12.69 22.85 -19.65
CA LYS A 261 -12.59 23.60 -20.92
C LYS A 261 -12.78 25.11 -20.74
N GLY A 262 -13.02 25.56 -19.50
CA GLY A 262 -13.41 26.94 -19.23
C GLY A 262 -14.81 27.28 -19.74
N THR A 263 -15.12 28.58 -19.71
CA THR A 263 -16.37 29.15 -20.25
C THR A 263 -16.03 30.18 -21.32
N GLY A 264 -16.95 30.47 -22.23
CA GLY A 264 -16.74 31.40 -23.35
C GLY A 264 -16.74 30.70 -24.70
N VAL A 265 -17.05 31.45 -25.76
CA VAL A 265 -17.28 30.88 -27.11
C VAL A 265 -16.09 31.10 -28.05
N GLU A 266 -15.32 32.17 -27.91
CA GLU A 266 -14.19 32.47 -28.79
C GLU A 266 -12.83 32.31 -28.09
N ILE A 267 -12.71 32.84 -26.88
CA ILE A 267 -11.54 32.62 -26.01
C ILE A 267 -12.07 32.07 -24.68
N PRO A 268 -11.67 30.86 -24.30
CA PRO A 268 -12.10 30.32 -23.01
C PRO A 268 -11.57 31.15 -21.86
N VAL A 269 -12.36 31.31 -20.80
CA VAL A 269 -12.00 31.95 -19.55
C VAL A 269 -12.16 30.97 -18.39
N TYR A 270 -11.26 31.03 -17.43
CA TYR A 270 -11.25 30.15 -16.27
C TYR A 270 -12.03 30.70 -15.09
N GLN A 271 -12.08 32.05 -14.99
CA GLN A 271 -12.71 32.82 -13.92
C GLN A 271 -12.14 32.53 -12.52
N PRO A 272 -10.83 32.66 -12.29
CA PRO A 272 -10.16 32.17 -11.09
C PRO A 272 -10.68 32.80 -9.79
N GLU A 273 -11.20 34.06 -9.86
CA GLU A 273 -11.71 34.79 -8.69
C GLU A 273 -13.23 34.59 -8.49
N LYS A 274 -13.90 33.86 -9.38
CA LYS A 274 -15.34 33.62 -9.24
C LYS A 274 -15.60 32.54 -8.19
N ASN A 275 -16.49 32.79 -7.26
CA ASN A 275 -16.99 31.80 -6.35
C ASN A 275 -17.78 30.73 -7.12
N ILE A 276 -17.44 29.46 -6.92
CA ILE A 276 -18.22 28.35 -7.46
C ILE A 276 -19.47 28.13 -6.60
N THR A 277 -20.57 27.80 -7.25
CA THR A 277 -21.77 27.36 -6.54
C THR A 277 -21.62 25.92 -6.10
N ARG A 278 -22.45 25.51 -5.13
CA ARG A 278 -22.50 24.10 -4.67
C ARG A 278 -22.85 23.14 -5.81
N ALA A 279 -23.65 23.58 -6.78
CA ALA A 279 -24.02 22.76 -7.95
C ALA A 279 -22.91 22.66 -9.01
N GLU A 280 -21.98 23.63 -9.04
CA GLU A 280 -20.82 23.59 -9.94
C GLU A 280 -19.67 22.74 -9.36
N PHE A 281 -19.70 22.46 -8.03
CA PHE A 281 -18.67 21.67 -7.35
C PHE A 281 -18.93 20.15 -7.47
N PHE A 282 -20.18 19.72 -7.61
CA PHE A 282 -20.61 18.33 -7.77
C PHE A 282 -20.95 18.03 -9.24
#